data_e185ee60de13ca651974eb85a91243d7
#
_entry.id   e185ee60de13ca651974eb85a91243d7
#
_cell.length_a   1.000
_cell.length_b   1.000
_cell.length_c   1.000
_cell.angle_alpha   90.00
_cell.angle_beta   90.00
_cell.angle_gamma   90.00
#
_symmetry.space_group_name_H-M   'P 1'
#
loop_
_entity.id
_entity.type
_entity.pdbx_description
1 polymer ?
#
loop_
_entity_poly.entity_id
_entity_poly.type
_entity_poly.pdbx_seq_one_letter_code
_entity_poly.pdbx_strand_id
1 'polypeptide(L)'
;NALRRIAGLPAVKLDMELSRSAQYGAVIQAAQGGLNHYPDQLPGMSDDFYKEARSASSTSNLSAGRTLVGSVDGWMDDSDASNIDGVGHRRWQLNPVLGKVGFGFALGEGGYGAYAAEKVMDKSGSGCAYDFVSRPASGNFPEELMDGRTAWSVTLNPELYADANKALVTVTLTREEDGRTWTFQSGSSDGFFSVSNAGYGTGCCIIFRPDGVET
;
A
#
# COMPACT_ATOMS: atom_id res chain seq x y z
N ASN A 1 1.10 -11.83 -5.96
CA ASN A 1 -0.14 -12.62 -6.04
C ASN A 1 -0.44 -13.43 -4.78
N ALA A 2 0.56 -13.90 -4.01
CA ALA A 2 0.31 -14.63 -2.77
C ALA A 2 -0.53 -13.80 -1.79
N LEU A 3 -0.11 -12.55 -1.52
CA LEU A 3 -0.82 -11.62 -0.63
C LEU A 3 -2.26 -11.33 -1.09
N ARG A 4 -2.46 -11.14 -2.40
CA ARG A 4 -3.80 -10.94 -2.97
C ARG A 4 -4.69 -12.17 -2.80
N ARG A 5 -4.12 -13.37 -3.00
CA ARG A 5 -4.86 -14.64 -2.79
C ARG A 5 -5.30 -14.79 -1.33
N ILE A 6 -4.42 -14.48 -0.37
CA ILE A 6 -4.77 -14.51 1.06
C ILE A 6 -5.91 -13.54 1.35
N ALA A 7 -5.93 -12.37 0.70
CA ALA A 7 -7.01 -11.39 0.80
C ALA A 7 -8.29 -11.74 -0.01
N GLY A 8 -8.35 -12.92 -0.63
CA GLY A 8 -9.49 -13.34 -1.44
C GLY A 8 -9.63 -12.62 -2.80
N LEU A 9 -8.57 -11.95 -3.25
CA LEU A 9 -8.59 -11.12 -4.46
C LEU A 9 -8.07 -11.86 -5.70
N PRO A 10 -8.57 -11.51 -6.90
CA PRO A 10 -8.06 -12.04 -8.16
C PRO A 10 -6.57 -11.76 -8.34
N ALA A 11 -5.87 -12.70 -8.97
CA ALA A 11 -4.47 -12.54 -9.33
C ALA A 11 -4.29 -11.43 -10.39
N VAL A 12 -3.20 -10.68 -10.27
CA VAL A 12 -2.76 -9.70 -11.28
C VAL A 12 -1.75 -10.33 -12.23
N LYS A 13 -1.65 -9.76 -13.43
CA LYS A 13 -0.67 -10.18 -14.46
C LYS A 13 0.48 -9.19 -14.51
N LEU A 14 1.70 -9.69 -14.65
CA LEU A 14 2.84 -8.86 -14.99
C LEU A 14 2.68 -8.33 -16.41
N ASP A 15 2.81 -7.02 -16.56
CA ASP A 15 2.74 -6.33 -17.85
C ASP A 15 4.10 -5.66 -18.15
N MET A 16 4.67 -5.94 -19.34
CA MET A 16 6.00 -5.48 -19.68
C MET A 16 6.05 -3.98 -20.02
N GLU A 17 4.96 -3.42 -20.56
CA GLU A 17 4.89 -1.98 -20.82
C GLU A 17 4.78 -1.19 -19.50
N LEU A 18 3.97 -1.70 -18.55
CA LEU A 18 3.94 -1.13 -17.20
C LEU A 18 5.28 -1.27 -16.49
N SER A 19 5.99 -2.40 -16.69
CA SER A 19 7.32 -2.59 -16.10
C SER A 19 8.35 -1.63 -16.71
N ARG A 20 8.30 -1.41 -18.04
CA ARG A 20 9.12 -0.40 -18.72
C ARG A 20 8.85 1.00 -18.16
N SER A 21 7.59 1.37 -18.01
CA SER A 21 7.22 2.64 -17.38
C SER A 21 7.73 2.74 -15.95
N ALA A 22 7.52 1.72 -15.12
CA ALA A 22 8.03 1.66 -13.75
C ALA A 22 9.56 1.81 -13.68
N GLN A 23 10.29 1.26 -14.67
CA GLN A 23 11.74 1.38 -14.74
C GLN A 23 12.17 2.84 -14.92
N TYR A 24 11.49 3.64 -15.74
CA TYR A 24 11.75 5.11 -15.82
C TYR A 24 11.56 5.78 -14.47
N GLY A 25 10.49 5.41 -13.75
CA GLY A 25 10.23 5.91 -12.39
C GLY A 25 11.35 5.55 -11.42
N ALA A 26 11.79 4.28 -11.39
CA ALA A 26 12.86 3.85 -10.49
C ALA A 26 14.20 4.55 -10.82
N VAL A 27 14.53 4.75 -12.10
CA VAL A 27 15.78 5.41 -12.54
C VAL A 27 15.82 6.87 -12.11
N ILE A 28 14.73 7.64 -12.24
CA ILE A 28 14.74 9.05 -11.81
C ILE A 28 14.86 9.18 -10.29
N GLN A 29 14.23 8.27 -9.51
CA GLN A 29 14.41 8.24 -8.04
C GLN A 29 15.87 7.95 -7.67
N ALA A 30 16.51 7.00 -8.36
CA ALA A 30 17.91 6.67 -8.15
C ALA A 30 18.84 7.85 -8.53
N ALA A 31 18.55 8.55 -9.62
CA ALA A 31 19.33 9.69 -10.09
C ALA A 31 19.24 10.91 -9.15
N GLN A 32 18.08 11.15 -8.54
CA GLN A 32 17.90 12.25 -7.57
C GLN A 32 18.30 11.87 -6.14
N GLY A 33 18.52 10.58 -5.85
CA GLY A 33 18.91 10.10 -4.52
C GLY A 33 17.81 10.13 -3.46
N GLY A 34 16.54 10.16 -3.84
CA GLY A 34 15.41 10.26 -2.92
C GLY A 34 14.07 9.89 -3.57
N LEU A 35 13.00 9.81 -2.77
CA LEU A 35 11.65 9.51 -3.25
C LEU A 35 10.84 10.80 -3.48
N ASN A 36 10.29 10.94 -4.67
CA ASN A 36 9.40 12.04 -5.02
C ASN A 36 8.44 11.60 -6.13
N HIS A 37 7.14 11.69 -5.88
CA HIS A 37 6.13 11.39 -6.91
C HIS A 37 6.12 12.42 -8.05
N TYR A 38 6.67 13.59 -7.83
CA TYR A 38 6.73 14.69 -8.82
C TYR A 38 8.15 15.21 -8.95
N PRO A 39 9.13 14.34 -9.35
CA PRO A 39 10.53 14.76 -9.46
C PRO A 39 10.70 15.89 -10.45
N ASP A 40 11.72 16.72 -10.24
CA ASP A 40 12.16 17.72 -11.19
C ASP A 40 13.07 17.11 -12.26
N GLN A 41 13.19 17.79 -13.41
CA GLN A 41 14.12 17.38 -14.44
C GLN A 41 15.56 17.64 -13.99
N LEU A 42 16.40 16.61 -14.04
CA LEU A 42 17.78 16.71 -13.64
C LEU A 42 18.65 17.21 -14.81
N PRO A 43 19.79 17.89 -14.52
CA PRO A 43 20.73 18.34 -15.55
C PRO A 43 21.19 17.19 -16.45
N GLY A 44 21.15 17.39 -17.77
CA GLY A 44 21.54 16.39 -18.76
C GLY A 44 20.47 15.35 -19.10
N MET A 45 19.32 15.37 -18.43
CA MET A 45 18.20 14.48 -18.74
C MET A 45 17.43 15.01 -19.95
N SER A 46 17.12 14.13 -20.93
CA SER A 46 16.30 14.51 -22.08
C SER A 46 14.84 14.72 -21.68
N ASP A 47 14.14 15.58 -22.42
CA ASP A 47 12.73 15.89 -22.17
C ASP A 47 11.83 14.66 -22.25
N ASP A 48 12.09 13.78 -23.21
CA ASP A 48 11.29 12.54 -23.40
C ASP A 48 11.46 11.59 -22.22
N PHE A 49 12.71 11.39 -21.78
CA PHE A 49 12.96 10.56 -20.57
C PHE A 49 12.27 11.17 -19.35
N TYR A 50 12.41 12.48 -19.16
CA TYR A 50 11.82 13.18 -18.01
C TYR A 50 10.29 13.04 -17.97
N LYS A 51 9.61 13.23 -19.10
CA LYS A 51 8.15 13.08 -19.18
C LYS A 51 7.70 11.69 -18.75
N GLU A 52 8.35 10.64 -19.28
CA GLU A 52 8.05 9.26 -18.92
C GLU A 52 8.34 8.98 -17.44
N ALA A 53 9.49 9.41 -16.95
CA ALA A 53 9.91 9.17 -15.57
C ALA A 53 9.01 9.89 -14.56
N ARG A 54 8.63 11.13 -14.83
CA ARG A 54 7.70 11.90 -13.99
C ARG A 54 6.29 11.28 -13.99
N SER A 55 5.78 10.90 -15.16
CA SER A 55 4.51 10.20 -15.29
C SER A 55 4.52 8.87 -14.55
N ALA A 56 5.60 8.10 -14.69
CA ALA A 56 5.77 6.84 -13.97
C ALA A 56 5.81 7.04 -12.46
N SER A 57 6.59 8.01 -11.97
CA SER A 57 6.71 8.31 -10.54
C SER A 57 5.37 8.70 -9.90
N SER A 58 4.56 9.52 -10.59
CA SER A 58 3.27 10.00 -10.08
C SER A 58 2.18 8.92 -10.03
N THR A 59 2.39 7.77 -10.69
CA THR A 59 1.41 6.69 -10.83
C THR A 59 1.92 5.33 -10.35
N SER A 60 2.93 5.34 -9.49
CA SER A 60 3.53 4.14 -8.92
C SER A 60 3.59 4.21 -7.39
N ASN A 61 3.55 3.06 -6.73
CA ASN A 61 4.14 2.94 -5.42
C ASN A 61 5.67 3.08 -5.55
N LEU A 62 6.30 3.86 -4.68
CA LEU A 62 7.74 4.10 -4.68
C LEU A 62 8.37 3.57 -3.39
N SER A 63 9.58 3.03 -3.49
CA SER A 63 10.35 2.53 -2.33
C SER A 63 11.85 2.80 -2.51
N ALA A 64 12.54 2.97 -1.40
CA ALA A 64 13.99 3.15 -1.37
C ALA A 64 14.64 2.30 -0.27
N GLY A 65 15.92 1.94 -0.47
CA GLY A 65 16.73 1.21 0.51
C GLY A 65 16.40 -0.27 0.67
N ARG A 66 15.59 -0.84 -0.23
CA ARG A 66 15.13 -2.23 -0.16
C ARG A 66 15.42 -2.97 -1.47
N THR A 67 15.45 -4.31 -1.42
CA THR A 67 15.35 -5.14 -2.63
C THR A 67 13.95 -4.97 -3.26
N LEU A 68 13.76 -5.39 -4.50
CA LEU A 68 12.43 -5.32 -5.14
C LEU A 68 11.38 -6.11 -4.36
N VAL A 69 11.71 -7.33 -3.90
CA VAL A 69 10.79 -8.13 -3.07
C VAL A 69 10.52 -7.44 -1.74
N GLY A 70 11.56 -6.95 -1.05
CA GLY A 70 11.39 -6.20 0.20
C GLY A 70 10.59 -4.89 0.04
N SER A 71 10.56 -4.31 -1.18
CA SER A 71 9.70 -3.16 -1.49
C SER A 71 8.22 -3.56 -1.56
N VAL A 72 7.90 -4.71 -2.17
CA VAL A 72 6.54 -5.24 -2.21
C VAL A 72 6.01 -5.51 -0.81
N ASP A 73 6.83 -6.12 0.05
CA ASP A 73 6.48 -6.37 1.46
C ASP A 73 6.31 -5.06 2.22
N GLY A 74 7.21 -4.08 2.00
CA GLY A 74 7.14 -2.77 2.63
C GLY A 74 5.89 -1.98 2.24
N TRP A 75 5.49 -1.99 0.97
CA TRP A 75 4.23 -1.38 0.53
C TRP A 75 3.00 -2.10 1.09
N MET A 76 3.10 -3.40 1.33
CA MET A 76 2.01 -4.17 1.94
C MET A 76 1.95 -3.93 3.46
N ASP A 77 3.07 -3.76 4.14
CA ASP A 77 3.11 -3.40 5.55
C ASP A 77 2.58 -1.98 5.77
N ASP A 78 3.14 -0.99 5.09
CA ASP A 78 2.67 0.42 5.01
C ASP A 78 2.38 1.07 6.38
N SER A 79 3.06 0.61 7.44
CA SER A 79 2.78 0.95 8.85
C SER A 79 3.75 1.95 9.44
N ASP A 80 4.65 2.52 8.62
CA ASP A 80 5.56 3.59 9.05
C ASP A 80 4.81 4.91 9.30
N ALA A 81 5.44 5.82 10.05
CA ALA A 81 4.81 7.06 10.51
C ALA A 81 4.31 7.98 9.39
N SER A 82 4.84 7.86 8.18
CA SER A 82 4.41 8.68 7.03
C SER A 82 3.23 8.09 6.27
N ASN A 83 2.96 6.81 6.42
CA ASN A 83 1.98 6.07 5.63
C ASN A 83 0.82 5.47 6.44
N ILE A 84 1.03 5.20 7.73
CA ILE A 84 0.06 4.48 8.58
C ILE A 84 -1.34 5.11 8.62
N ASP A 85 -1.44 6.43 8.48
CA ASP A 85 -2.73 7.13 8.49
C ASP A 85 -3.66 6.76 7.34
N GLY A 86 -3.11 6.28 6.23
CA GLY A 86 -3.87 5.98 5.01
C GLY A 86 -3.62 4.60 4.43
N VAL A 87 -2.49 3.97 4.76
CA VAL A 87 -1.98 2.72 4.17
C VAL A 87 -2.18 2.67 2.66
N GLY A 88 -1.78 3.77 1.98
CA GLY A 88 -2.10 4.03 0.59
C GLY A 88 -1.48 3.03 -0.37
N HIS A 89 -0.20 2.66 -0.16
CA HIS A 89 0.49 1.68 -0.99
C HIS A 89 -0.19 0.30 -0.91
N ARG A 90 -0.53 -0.15 0.29
CA ARG A 90 -1.29 -1.39 0.54
C ARG A 90 -2.62 -1.39 -0.19
N ARG A 91 -3.38 -0.30 -0.10
CA ARG A 91 -4.70 -0.17 -0.75
C ARG A 91 -4.59 -0.27 -2.26
N TRP A 92 -3.57 0.32 -2.88
CA TRP A 92 -3.30 0.14 -4.30
C TRP A 92 -3.01 -1.32 -4.65
N GLN A 93 -2.13 -2.00 -3.89
CA GLN A 93 -1.80 -3.41 -4.13
C GLN A 93 -3.00 -4.35 -3.92
N LEU A 94 -3.89 -4.04 -3.00
CA LEU A 94 -5.09 -4.82 -2.69
C LEU A 94 -6.36 -4.32 -3.40
N ASN A 95 -6.24 -3.42 -4.37
CA ASN A 95 -7.39 -2.95 -5.14
C ASN A 95 -8.03 -4.12 -5.90
N PRO A 96 -9.35 -4.42 -5.67
CA PRO A 96 -10.04 -5.54 -6.32
C PRO A 96 -10.06 -5.49 -7.85
N VAL A 97 -10.08 -4.28 -8.43
CA VAL A 97 -10.10 -4.10 -9.90
C VAL A 97 -8.72 -4.01 -10.54
N LEU A 98 -7.64 -4.14 -9.76
CA LEU A 98 -6.29 -4.19 -10.29
C LEU A 98 -6.12 -5.47 -11.13
N GLY A 99 -5.80 -5.33 -12.42
CA GLY A 99 -5.62 -6.46 -13.33
C GLY A 99 -4.17 -6.70 -13.71
N LYS A 100 -3.37 -5.63 -13.77
CA LYS A 100 -1.99 -5.68 -14.22
C LYS A 100 -1.09 -4.85 -13.32
N VAL A 101 0.15 -5.31 -13.18
CA VAL A 101 1.23 -4.59 -12.47
C VAL A 101 2.50 -4.57 -13.31
N GLY A 102 3.35 -3.58 -13.05
CA GLY A 102 4.69 -3.51 -13.62
C GLY A 102 5.68 -3.07 -12.56
N PHE A 103 6.91 -3.57 -12.62
CA PHE A 103 7.96 -3.27 -11.66
C PHE A 103 9.18 -2.68 -12.33
N GLY A 104 9.76 -1.65 -11.70
CA GLY A 104 11.05 -1.07 -12.03
C GLY A 104 11.97 -1.10 -10.81
N PHE A 105 13.27 -1.28 -11.05
CA PHE A 105 14.27 -1.29 -10.00
C PHE A 105 15.56 -0.67 -10.52
N ALA A 106 16.16 0.24 -9.74
CA ALA A 106 17.41 0.90 -10.08
C ALA A 106 18.31 1.01 -8.84
N LEU A 107 19.62 0.88 -9.07
CA LEU A 107 20.63 1.19 -8.08
C LEU A 107 21.12 2.64 -8.29
N GLY A 108 21.39 3.33 -7.21
CA GLY A 108 21.97 4.68 -7.21
C GLY A 108 23.22 4.74 -6.34
N GLU A 109 24.16 5.62 -6.67
CA GLU A 109 25.40 5.80 -5.89
C GLU A 109 25.19 6.61 -4.60
N GLY A 110 24.07 7.32 -4.48
CA GLY A 110 23.73 8.17 -3.34
C GLY A 110 22.43 7.80 -2.66
N GLY A 111 22.12 8.50 -1.57
CA GLY A 111 20.87 8.35 -0.85
C GLY A 111 20.69 6.97 -0.24
N TYR A 112 19.68 6.24 -0.69
CA TYR A 112 19.31 4.93 -0.17
C TYR A 112 19.94 3.75 -0.92
N GLY A 113 20.70 3.98 -1.99
CA GLY A 113 21.42 2.97 -2.77
C GLY A 113 20.55 2.12 -3.70
N ALA A 114 19.26 1.92 -3.41
CA ALA A 114 18.32 1.12 -4.21
C ALA A 114 16.96 1.78 -4.25
N TYR A 115 16.28 1.72 -5.41
CA TYR A 115 14.99 2.36 -5.64
C TYR A 115 14.07 1.45 -6.44
N ALA A 116 12.83 1.35 -6.03
CA ALA A 116 11.82 0.55 -6.71
C ALA A 116 10.57 1.39 -7.03
N ALA A 117 9.91 1.03 -8.12
CA ALA A 117 8.61 1.56 -8.50
C ALA A 117 7.67 0.40 -8.91
N GLU A 118 6.42 0.46 -8.49
CA GLU A 118 5.38 -0.50 -8.87
C GLU A 118 4.20 0.24 -9.47
N LYS A 119 3.88 -0.02 -10.73
CA LYS A 119 2.66 0.48 -11.39
C LYS A 119 1.46 -0.28 -10.86
N VAL A 120 0.52 0.45 -10.24
CA VAL A 120 -0.62 -0.12 -9.49
C VAL A 120 -1.97 0.51 -9.83
N MET A 121 -2.03 1.37 -10.84
CA MET A 121 -3.26 2.10 -11.17
C MET A 121 -4.03 1.48 -12.34
N ASP A 122 -3.67 0.28 -12.79
CA ASP A 122 -4.43 -0.44 -13.81
C ASP A 122 -5.79 -0.88 -13.26
N LYS A 123 -6.83 -0.72 -14.07
CA LYS A 123 -8.21 -1.07 -13.71
C LYS A 123 -8.79 -2.11 -14.67
N SER A 124 -7.94 -2.89 -15.34
CA SER A 124 -8.37 -3.89 -16.33
C SER A 124 -8.78 -5.22 -15.70
N GLY A 125 -8.66 -5.37 -14.38
CA GLY A 125 -9.14 -6.55 -13.67
C GLY A 125 -10.66 -6.67 -13.72
N SER A 126 -11.16 -7.90 -13.74
CA SER A 126 -12.61 -8.16 -13.72
C SER A 126 -13.28 -7.80 -12.38
N GLY A 127 -12.47 -7.48 -11.37
CA GLY A 127 -12.95 -7.33 -10.00
C GLY A 127 -13.41 -8.65 -9.40
N CYS A 128 -13.97 -8.57 -8.21
CA CYS A 128 -14.67 -9.68 -7.53
C CYS A 128 -15.77 -9.06 -6.65
N ALA A 129 -16.77 -9.84 -6.29
CA ALA A 129 -17.72 -9.43 -5.27
C ALA A 129 -17.01 -9.39 -3.91
N TYR A 130 -17.14 -8.29 -3.20
CA TYR A 130 -16.58 -8.09 -1.86
C TYR A 130 -17.39 -7.04 -1.10
N ASP A 131 -17.46 -7.18 0.20
CA ASP A 131 -18.02 -6.14 1.07
C ASP A 131 -16.88 -5.22 1.58
N PHE A 132 -15.75 -5.83 1.91
CA PHE A 132 -14.54 -5.14 2.31
C PHE A 132 -13.30 -5.98 1.99
N VAL A 133 -12.13 -5.35 1.97
CA VAL A 133 -10.82 -6.00 1.92
C VAL A 133 -10.09 -5.71 3.22
N SER A 134 -9.74 -6.76 3.96
CA SER A 134 -9.05 -6.61 5.25
C SER A 134 -7.60 -7.10 5.21
N ARG A 135 -6.77 -6.52 6.06
CA ARG A 135 -5.46 -7.02 6.44
C ARG A 135 -5.32 -6.92 7.97
N PRO A 136 -5.14 -8.04 8.67
CA PRO A 136 -5.14 -9.41 8.15
C PRO A 136 -6.46 -9.78 7.50
N ALA A 137 -6.41 -10.70 6.54
CA ALA A 137 -7.61 -11.28 5.95
C ALA A 137 -8.29 -12.23 6.95
N SER A 138 -9.57 -12.49 6.73
CA SER A 138 -10.35 -13.40 7.58
C SER A 138 -9.78 -14.83 7.56
N GLY A 139 -9.91 -15.54 8.67
CA GLY A 139 -9.42 -16.91 8.86
C GLY A 139 -7.96 -16.95 9.32
N ASN A 140 -7.28 -18.04 8.99
CA ASN A 140 -5.87 -18.21 9.35
C ASN A 140 -4.98 -17.32 8.50
N PHE A 141 -4.34 -16.36 9.13
CA PHE A 141 -3.39 -15.44 8.47
C PHE A 141 -1.96 -15.80 8.91
N PRO A 142 -0.99 -15.92 7.97
CA PRO A 142 0.40 -16.23 8.31
C PRO A 142 1.01 -15.15 9.22
N GLU A 143 1.53 -15.55 10.38
CA GLU A 143 2.13 -14.61 11.34
C GLU A 143 3.39 -13.93 10.80
N GLU A 144 4.14 -14.62 9.92
CA GLU A 144 5.33 -14.08 9.27
C GLU A 144 5.06 -12.84 8.39
N LEU A 145 3.78 -12.60 8.05
CA LEU A 145 3.34 -11.46 7.26
C LEU A 145 2.86 -10.27 8.10
N MET A 146 2.85 -10.43 9.43
CA MET A 146 2.45 -9.37 10.37
C MET A 146 3.26 -9.47 11.65
N ASP A 147 3.63 -8.33 12.20
CA ASP A 147 4.18 -8.21 13.55
C ASP A 147 3.32 -7.26 14.40
N GLY A 148 3.67 -7.09 15.68
CA GLY A 148 2.95 -6.20 16.59
C GLY A 148 2.98 -4.72 16.18
N ARG A 149 3.79 -4.33 15.18
CA ARG A 149 3.87 -2.96 14.64
C ARG A 149 3.05 -2.78 13.36
N THR A 150 2.64 -3.88 12.73
CA THR A 150 1.85 -3.83 11.51
C THR A 150 0.44 -3.33 11.79
N ALA A 151 0.02 -2.26 11.12
CA ALA A 151 -1.34 -1.76 11.21
C ALA A 151 -2.33 -2.71 10.53
N TRP A 152 -3.45 -2.97 11.18
CA TRP A 152 -4.59 -3.66 10.61
C TRP A 152 -5.41 -2.66 9.79
N SER A 153 -6.10 -3.14 8.77
CA SER A 153 -6.92 -2.28 7.94
C SER A 153 -8.15 -2.99 7.39
N VAL A 154 -9.26 -2.27 7.29
CA VAL A 154 -10.49 -2.70 6.64
C VAL A 154 -10.86 -1.65 5.61
N THR A 155 -10.68 -1.97 4.32
CA THR A 155 -11.03 -1.10 3.20
C THR A 155 -12.43 -1.47 2.70
N LEU A 156 -13.36 -0.55 2.81
CA LEU A 156 -14.77 -0.76 2.50
C LEU A 156 -15.04 -0.71 0.98
N ASN A 157 -16.01 -1.48 0.51
CA ASN A 157 -16.49 -1.38 -0.86
C ASN A 157 -17.28 -0.08 -1.04
N PRO A 158 -16.85 0.86 -1.91
CA PRO A 158 -17.54 2.14 -2.09
C PRO A 158 -18.92 2.04 -2.75
N GLU A 159 -19.25 0.89 -3.34
CA GLU A 159 -20.59 0.64 -3.88
C GLU A 159 -21.61 0.29 -2.78
N LEU A 160 -21.12 -0.20 -1.62
CA LEU A 160 -21.97 -0.63 -0.50
C LEU A 160 -21.92 0.34 0.68
N TYR A 161 -20.80 1.05 0.85
CA TYR A 161 -20.56 1.90 2.00
C TYR A 161 -20.09 3.29 1.56
N ALA A 162 -20.70 4.30 2.14
CA ALA A 162 -20.25 5.68 2.00
C ALA A 162 -18.93 5.93 2.78
N ASP A 163 -18.31 7.07 2.53
CA ASP A 163 -17.19 7.56 3.31
C ASP A 163 -17.55 7.65 4.80
N ALA A 164 -16.69 7.11 5.65
CA ALA A 164 -16.94 7.06 7.08
C ALA A 164 -16.47 8.33 7.79
N ASN A 165 -17.30 8.81 8.71
CA ASN A 165 -16.87 9.84 9.67
C ASN A 165 -16.14 9.15 10.84
N LYS A 166 -14.85 9.46 11.01
CA LYS A 166 -14.00 8.92 12.10
C LYS A 166 -14.67 9.02 13.48
N ALA A 167 -15.43 10.09 13.74
CA ALA A 167 -16.10 10.30 15.02
C ALA A 167 -17.23 9.30 15.30
N LEU A 168 -17.72 8.60 14.27
CA LEU A 168 -18.83 7.64 14.36
C LEU A 168 -18.35 6.18 14.21
N VAL A 169 -17.06 5.96 13.98
CA VAL A 169 -16.50 4.62 13.83
C VAL A 169 -15.96 4.13 15.17
N THR A 170 -16.36 2.93 15.54
CA THR A 170 -15.79 2.17 16.66
C THR A 170 -15.37 0.80 16.16
N VAL A 171 -14.14 0.39 16.49
CA VAL A 171 -13.63 -0.96 16.24
C VAL A 171 -13.40 -1.64 17.58
N THR A 172 -13.83 -2.88 17.72
CA THR A 172 -13.50 -3.73 18.87
C THR A 172 -12.75 -4.95 18.36
N LEU A 173 -11.56 -5.17 18.88
CA LEU A 173 -10.75 -6.37 18.66
C LEU A 173 -10.76 -7.19 19.95
N THR A 174 -11.04 -8.49 19.83
CA THR A 174 -11.02 -9.41 20.97
C THR A 174 -10.04 -10.54 20.70
N ARG A 175 -9.12 -10.80 21.63
CA ARG A 175 -8.27 -11.98 21.60
C ARG A 175 -9.03 -13.17 22.16
N GLU A 176 -9.16 -14.23 21.36
CA GLU A 176 -9.98 -15.40 21.74
C GLU A 176 -9.40 -16.20 22.92
N GLU A 177 -8.06 -16.19 23.03
CA GLU A 177 -7.35 -16.98 24.05
C GLU A 177 -7.72 -16.60 25.51
N ASP A 178 -7.83 -15.31 25.79
CA ASP A 178 -8.04 -14.81 27.16
C ASP A 178 -9.19 -13.79 27.26
N GLY A 179 -9.87 -13.48 26.15
CA GLY A 179 -10.96 -12.52 26.11
C GLY A 179 -10.52 -11.05 26.24
N ARG A 180 -9.22 -10.76 26.16
CA ARG A 180 -8.73 -9.38 26.16
C ARG A 180 -9.31 -8.59 24.99
N THR A 181 -9.78 -7.38 25.25
CA THR A 181 -10.36 -6.50 24.22
C THR A 181 -9.55 -5.22 24.07
N TRP A 182 -9.52 -4.70 22.86
CA TRP A 182 -9.07 -3.36 22.51
C TRP A 182 -10.20 -2.64 21.79
N THR A 183 -10.40 -1.38 22.14
CA THR A 183 -11.39 -0.52 21.51
C THR A 183 -10.69 0.66 20.84
N PHE A 184 -11.04 0.92 19.59
CA PHE A 184 -10.49 2.02 18.80
C PHE A 184 -11.63 2.94 18.37
N GLN A 185 -11.56 4.19 18.81
CA GLN A 185 -12.54 5.23 18.49
C GLN A 185 -11.91 6.63 18.64
N SER A 186 -12.61 7.64 18.14
CA SER A 186 -12.17 9.02 18.26
C SER A 186 -12.13 9.46 19.73
N GLY A 187 -11.01 9.99 20.16
CA GLY A 187 -10.82 10.53 21.53
C GLY A 187 -10.47 9.51 22.61
N SER A 188 -10.62 8.20 22.35
CA SER A 188 -10.20 7.13 23.28
C SER A 188 -9.89 5.87 22.49
N SER A 189 -8.63 5.43 22.52
CA SER A 189 -8.19 4.30 21.69
C SER A 189 -7.11 3.50 22.40
N ASP A 190 -7.22 2.18 22.36
CA ASP A 190 -6.23 1.25 22.93
C ASP A 190 -5.09 0.98 21.91
N GLY A 191 -4.69 2.00 21.20
CA GLY A 191 -3.62 2.00 20.20
C GLY A 191 -3.87 2.99 19.06
N PHE A 192 -3.16 2.80 17.95
CA PHE A 192 -3.32 3.66 16.78
C PHE A 192 -4.70 3.48 16.14
N PHE A 193 -5.34 4.60 15.74
CA PHE A 193 -6.62 4.60 15.05
C PHE A 193 -6.72 5.71 14.02
N SER A 194 -7.03 5.36 12.79
CA SER A 194 -7.30 6.29 11.69
C SER A 194 -8.46 5.83 10.82
N VAL A 195 -9.12 6.79 10.16
CA VAL A 195 -10.11 6.55 9.09
C VAL A 195 -9.73 7.43 7.92
N SER A 196 -9.42 6.82 6.80
CA SER A 196 -8.96 7.49 5.59
C SER A 196 -9.98 7.36 4.46
N ASN A 197 -10.53 8.48 4.03
CA ASN A 197 -11.38 8.59 2.83
C ASN A 197 -10.58 9.03 1.59
N ALA A 198 -9.24 9.06 1.67
CA ALA A 198 -8.39 9.38 0.53
C ALA A 198 -8.49 8.32 -0.58
N GLY A 199 -8.47 8.77 -1.82
CA GLY A 199 -8.65 7.94 -3.00
C GLY A 199 -7.38 7.17 -3.41
N TYR A 200 -7.05 6.11 -2.70
CA TYR A 200 -5.97 5.18 -3.07
C TYR A 200 -6.49 3.98 -3.88
N GLY A 201 -7.30 4.25 -4.91
CA GLY A 201 -7.87 3.24 -5.79
C GLY A 201 -9.06 2.46 -5.22
N THR A 202 -9.40 2.67 -3.95
CA THR A 202 -10.46 1.96 -3.20
C THR A 202 -11.28 2.95 -2.37
N GLY A 203 -12.33 2.48 -1.73
CA GLY A 203 -13.16 3.28 -0.81
C GLY A 203 -12.50 3.58 0.53
N CYS A 204 -13.29 4.05 1.47
CA CYS A 204 -12.89 4.36 2.84
C CYS A 204 -12.11 3.19 3.48
N CYS A 205 -11.07 3.52 4.23
CA CYS A 205 -10.26 2.56 4.97
C CYS A 205 -10.25 2.89 6.45
N ILE A 206 -10.59 1.92 7.29
CA ILE A 206 -10.49 1.96 8.74
C ILE A 206 -9.18 1.29 9.11
N ILE A 207 -8.31 1.99 9.84
CA ILE A 207 -6.95 1.54 10.15
C ILE A 207 -6.76 1.58 11.66
N PHE A 208 -6.24 0.50 12.23
CA PHE A 208 -5.98 0.41 13.66
C PHE A 208 -4.80 -0.52 13.96
N ARG A 209 -4.16 -0.30 15.09
CA ARG A 209 -3.08 -1.16 15.58
C ARG A 209 -3.16 -1.21 17.10
N PRO A 210 -3.39 -2.39 17.69
CA PRO A 210 -3.47 -2.55 19.13
C PRO A 210 -2.12 -2.29 19.80
N ASP A 211 -2.12 -1.62 20.93
CA ASP A 211 -0.95 -1.51 21.79
C ASP A 211 -0.80 -2.74 22.68
N GLY A 212 0.47 -3.11 22.98
CA GLY A 212 0.78 -4.22 23.89
C GLY A 212 0.43 -5.60 23.32
N VAL A 213 0.48 -5.75 22.00
CA VAL A 213 0.52 -7.05 21.32
C VAL A 213 1.98 -7.37 21.06
N GLU A 214 2.49 -8.40 21.72
CA GLU A 214 3.80 -9.00 21.45
C GLU A 214 3.59 -10.17 20.49
N THR A 215 4.41 -10.27 19.45
CA THR A 215 4.47 -11.39 18.51
C THR A 215 5.68 -12.24 18.81
#